data_844950d138dfd19f801654217cc76643
#
_entry.id   844950d138dfd19f801654217cc76643
#
_cell.length_a   1.000
_cell.length_b   1.000
_cell.length_c   1.000
_cell.angle_alpha   90.00
_cell.angle_beta   90.00
_cell.angle_gamma   90.00
#
_symmetry.space_group_name_H-M   'P 1'
#
loop_
_entity.id
_entity.type
_entity.pdbx_description
1 polymer ?
#
loop_
_entity_poly.entity_id
_entity_poly.type
_entity_poly.pdbx_seq_one_letter_code
_entity_poly.pdbx_strand_id
1 'polypeptide(L)'
;MRIQKLHIKNFRYIRSLEICDIENALILVGKNNVGKTAVLSALCAVGGQYEIAETDFNEKKQNIEIDITLEITQEDLELLHRLRKVSSYRRMEIWMREFQKKLPSYKGNMLTFSYIANYNGRIRLSDGYHKNNPAIREVFPKIYYLDSQRDLNGIQDSLLSFMEDDLLNQMRADCCLFDRSKKCNHCFSCIGLINQKMPSQLNAFETEKLLEYKLYQLNLDSFSQRVNENFHKNGGTSGTICYELTCNTDRIFQVNAYLESKESHVPEHISSLGKGMRSIYMLSLLESYLEDEERVPGMILMEDPEIFLHPTLQKKSSEILYRLSRKSQVIFTTHSPNLLFQFNSRQIRQMVLDEDGYSVIRSHTNLSAILDDLGFTASDLLNVSFVFIVEGKQDKSRLPLLLEKYYSEIYDQKGNLSRISIISTNSCTNIKTYANLKYINQTYLRDNFLMIRDGDGKDAEELASSLCRYYEARNREDMDRLPRVTRENVLILKYYSFENYFLDPKIMEKIGVIKSEDDFYEILLKKWNEYLYKLKSG
;
A
#
# COMPACT_ATOMS: atom_id res chain seq x y z
N MET A 1 5.31 1.81 -16.88
CA MET A 1 6.10 0.53 -16.77
C MET A 1 5.65 -0.24 -15.55
N ARG A 2 5.48 -1.57 -15.63
CA ARG A 2 5.09 -2.41 -14.48
C ARG A 2 5.64 -3.84 -14.63
N ILE A 3 5.99 -4.45 -13.51
CA ILE A 3 6.35 -5.87 -13.46
C ILE A 3 5.06 -6.68 -13.62
N GLN A 4 5.03 -7.57 -14.62
CA GLN A 4 3.93 -8.50 -14.87
C GLN A 4 4.21 -9.87 -14.26
N LYS A 5 5.49 -10.26 -14.25
CA LYS A 5 5.93 -11.55 -13.75
C LYS A 5 7.25 -11.40 -13.01
N LEU A 6 7.34 -12.06 -11.87
CA LEU A 6 8.52 -12.11 -11.01
C LEU A 6 8.81 -13.56 -10.63
N HIS A 7 10.03 -14.02 -10.82
CA HIS A 7 10.47 -15.33 -10.37
C HIS A 7 11.80 -15.18 -9.61
N ILE A 8 11.83 -15.58 -8.35
CA ILE A 8 12.98 -15.47 -7.47
C ILE A 8 13.48 -16.85 -7.11
N LYS A 9 14.79 -17.08 -7.25
CA LYS A 9 15.44 -18.36 -6.92
C LYS A 9 16.62 -18.11 -5.98
N ASN A 10 16.78 -19.03 -5.04
CA ASN A 10 17.93 -19.13 -4.14
C ASN A 10 18.18 -17.87 -3.28
N PHE A 11 17.12 -17.15 -2.88
CA PHE A 11 17.24 -15.92 -2.10
C PHE A 11 16.62 -16.08 -0.71
N ARG A 12 17.42 -16.03 0.34
CA ARG A 12 17.03 -16.22 1.75
C ARG A 12 16.21 -17.51 1.95
N TYR A 13 14.95 -17.39 2.42
CA TYR A 13 14.02 -18.52 2.58
C TYR A 13 13.29 -18.88 1.27
N ILE A 14 13.60 -18.24 0.17
CA ILE A 14 13.00 -18.49 -1.13
C ILE A 14 13.91 -19.44 -1.92
N ARG A 15 13.49 -20.70 -2.06
CA ARG A 15 14.15 -21.66 -2.94
C ARG A 15 13.77 -21.41 -4.40
N SER A 16 12.47 -21.30 -4.67
CA SER A 16 11.91 -20.90 -5.96
C SER A 16 10.49 -20.36 -5.74
N LEU A 17 10.25 -19.09 -6.09
CA LEU A 17 8.96 -18.43 -5.90
C LEU A 17 8.60 -17.67 -7.16
N GLU A 18 7.45 -17.99 -7.74
CA GLU A 18 6.94 -17.36 -8.95
C GLU A 18 5.65 -16.60 -8.66
N ILE A 19 5.58 -15.36 -9.14
CA ILE A 19 4.39 -14.50 -9.06
C ILE A 19 4.05 -14.05 -10.48
N CYS A 20 2.91 -14.49 -10.98
CA CYS A 20 2.39 -14.14 -12.29
C CYS A 20 1.21 -13.17 -12.17
N ASP A 21 0.86 -12.55 -13.31
CA ASP A 21 -0.30 -11.65 -13.43
C ASP A 21 -0.32 -10.54 -12.38
N ILE A 22 0.85 -9.89 -12.22
CA ILE A 22 0.97 -8.76 -11.30
C ILE A 22 0.32 -7.54 -11.96
N GLU A 23 -0.68 -7.00 -11.29
CA GLU A 23 -1.38 -5.79 -11.74
C GLU A 23 -0.62 -4.52 -11.27
N ASN A 24 -1.31 -3.38 -11.25
CA ASN A 24 -0.79 -2.11 -10.74
C ASN A 24 -0.53 -2.10 -9.21
N ALA A 25 -1.04 -3.08 -8.48
CA ALA A 25 -0.72 -3.34 -7.09
C ALA A 25 -0.44 -4.82 -6.85
N LEU A 26 0.53 -5.11 -5.96
CA LEU A 26 0.80 -6.44 -5.43
C LEU A 26 0.89 -6.34 -3.90
N ILE A 27 0.00 -7.04 -3.21
CA ILE A 27 -0.06 -7.06 -1.76
C ILE A 27 0.36 -8.44 -1.26
N LEU A 28 1.45 -8.48 -0.51
CA LEU A 28 1.97 -9.70 0.08
C LEU A 28 1.47 -9.83 1.52
N VAL A 29 0.65 -10.83 1.77
CA VAL A 29 0.07 -11.11 3.09
C VAL A 29 0.56 -12.46 3.63
N GLY A 30 0.59 -12.62 4.95
CA GLY A 30 1.00 -13.87 5.59
C GLY A 30 1.59 -13.64 6.98
N LYS A 31 1.87 -14.71 7.69
CA LYS A 31 2.49 -14.68 9.03
C LYS A 31 3.88 -14.04 9.01
N ASN A 32 4.42 -13.76 10.20
CA ASN A 32 5.80 -13.30 10.31
C ASN A 32 6.77 -14.40 9.81
N ASN A 33 7.90 -13.96 9.26
CA ASN A 33 9.00 -14.81 8.78
C ASN A 33 8.66 -15.74 7.59
N VAL A 34 7.57 -15.51 6.86
CA VAL A 34 7.24 -16.26 5.63
C VAL A 34 7.93 -15.72 4.37
N GLY A 35 8.82 -14.74 4.50
CA GLY A 35 9.61 -14.22 3.38
C GLY A 35 9.00 -13.02 2.62
N LYS A 36 7.96 -12.34 3.13
CA LYS A 36 7.37 -11.16 2.48
C LYS A 36 8.41 -10.08 2.17
N THR A 37 9.18 -9.67 3.18
CA THR A 37 10.27 -8.69 3.03
C THR A 37 11.36 -9.18 2.08
N ALA A 38 11.62 -10.50 1.98
CA ALA A 38 12.59 -11.03 1.04
C ALA A 38 12.20 -10.71 -0.43
N VAL A 39 10.91 -10.74 -0.76
CA VAL A 39 10.45 -10.36 -2.11
C VAL A 39 10.75 -8.88 -2.39
N LEU A 40 10.49 -7.98 -1.42
CA LEU A 40 10.82 -6.55 -1.57
C LEU A 40 12.33 -6.32 -1.67
N SER A 41 13.12 -6.99 -0.82
CA SER A 41 14.60 -6.92 -0.87
C SER A 41 15.16 -7.41 -2.21
N ALA A 42 14.58 -8.47 -2.79
CA ALA A 42 14.97 -8.97 -4.10
C ALA A 42 14.73 -7.93 -5.20
N LEU A 43 13.59 -7.24 -5.18
CA LEU A 43 13.31 -6.14 -6.10
C LEU A 43 14.25 -4.95 -5.88
N CYS A 44 14.52 -4.59 -4.62
CA CYS A 44 15.50 -3.54 -4.28
C CYS A 44 16.91 -3.89 -4.79
N ALA A 45 17.31 -5.18 -4.78
CA ALA A 45 18.58 -5.61 -5.33
C ALA A 45 18.66 -5.39 -6.85
N VAL A 46 17.59 -5.69 -7.59
CA VAL A 46 17.50 -5.40 -9.03
C VAL A 46 17.57 -3.91 -9.30
N GLY A 47 16.91 -3.09 -8.48
CA GLY A 47 16.95 -1.62 -8.56
C GLY A 47 18.27 -1.00 -8.08
N GLY A 48 19.20 -1.78 -7.51
CA GLY A 48 20.50 -1.30 -7.02
C GLY A 48 20.44 -0.61 -5.66
N GLN A 49 19.35 -0.77 -4.91
CA GLN A 49 19.18 -0.19 -3.55
C GLN A 49 19.46 -1.19 -2.43
N TYR A 50 19.71 -2.44 -2.76
CA TYR A 50 20.05 -3.48 -1.82
C TYR A 50 21.28 -4.23 -2.33
N GLU A 51 22.33 -4.32 -1.50
CA GLU A 51 23.52 -5.11 -1.80
C GLU A 51 23.33 -6.53 -1.26
N ILE A 52 23.46 -7.52 -2.15
CA ILE A 52 23.33 -8.93 -1.79
C ILE A 52 24.53 -9.34 -0.95
N ALA A 53 24.28 -9.82 0.26
CA ALA A 53 25.24 -10.37 1.18
C ALA A 53 25.35 -11.90 1.05
N GLU A 54 26.42 -12.47 1.60
CA GLU A 54 26.58 -13.95 1.65
C GLU A 54 25.45 -14.66 2.39
N THR A 55 24.84 -14.00 3.37
CA THR A 55 23.71 -14.50 4.15
C THR A 55 22.40 -14.57 3.37
N ASP A 56 22.32 -13.93 2.21
CA ASP A 56 21.12 -13.94 1.37
C ASP A 56 21.03 -15.18 0.47
N PHE A 57 22.11 -15.97 0.38
CA PHE A 57 22.12 -17.21 -0.41
C PHE A 57 21.49 -18.36 0.40
N ASN A 58 20.41 -18.95 -0.13
CA ASN A 58 19.83 -20.16 0.44
C ASN A 58 20.82 -21.33 0.29
N GLU A 59 21.33 -21.55 -0.92
CA GLU A 59 22.36 -22.52 -1.24
C GLU A 59 23.61 -21.81 -1.80
N LYS A 60 24.74 -21.88 -1.09
CA LYS A 60 26.00 -21.19 -1.47
C LYS A 60 26.57 -21.58 -2.83
N LYS A 61 26.25 -22.78 -3.33
CA LYS A 61 26.74 -23.28 -4.62
C LYS A 61 25.91 -22.80 -5.81
N GLN A 62 24.75 -22.22 -5.57
CA GLN A 62 23.84 -21.73 -6.61
C GLN A 62 23.84 -20.20 -6.65
N ASN A 63 23.63 -19.64 -7.84
CA ASN A 63 23.43 -18.21 -7.98
C ASN A 63 22.04 -17.81 -7.45
N ILE A 64 21.94 -16.58 -6.98
CA ILE A 64 20.63 -15.94 -6.85
C ILE A 64 20.20 -15.51 -8.24
N GLU A 65 19.00 -15.90 -8.65
CA GLU A 65 18.40 -15.52 -9.93
C GLU A 65 17.05 -14.84 -9.68
N ILE A 66 16.86 -13.68 -10.28
CA ILE A 66 15.60 -12.93 -10.22
C ILE A 66 15.19 -12.64 -11.66
N ASP A 67 14.22 -13.41 -12.15
CA ASP A 67 13.68 -13.25 -13.51
C ASP A 67 12.49 -12.28 -13.46
N ILE A 68 12.52 -11.26 -14.30
CA ILE A 68 11.50 -10.21 -14.37
C ILE A 68 10.97 -10.10 -15.80
N THR A 69 9.65 -10.04 -15.93
CA THR A 69 8.97 -9.59 -17.14
C THR A 69 8.33 -8.25 -16.87
N LEU A 70 8.84 -7.21 -17.53
CA LEU A 70 8.42 -5.83 -17.39
C LEU A 70 7.53 -5.45 -18.57
N GLU A 71 6.35 -4.96 -18.32
CA GLU A 71 5.50 -4.34 -19.33
C GLU A 71 5.90 -2.87 -19.50
N ILE A 72 6.09 -2.47 -20.77
CA ILE A 72 6.47 -1.10 -21.17
C ILE A 72 5.40 -0.63 -22.15
N THR A 73 4.60 0.36 -21.75
CA THR A 73 3.53 0.90 -22.59
C THR A 73 4.10 1.86 -23.64
N GLN A 74 3.27 2.25 -24.60
CA GLN A 74 3.67 3.25 -25.61
C GLN A 74 4.04 4.59 -24.95
N GLU A 75 3.30 5.00 -23.93
CA GLU A 75 3.58 6.23 -23.17
C GLU A 75 4.93 6.15 -22.46
N ASP A 76 5.28 4.98 -21.92
CA ASP A 76 6.59 4.73 -21.31
C ASP A 76 7.72 4.85 -22.32
N LEU A 77 7.53 4.32 -23.55
CA LEU A 77 8.53 4.43 -24.62
C LEU A 77 8.74 5.89 -25.05
N GLU A 78 7.67 6.66 -25.17
CA GLU A 78 7.74 8.09 -25.50
C GLU A 78 8.48 8.88 -24.42
N LEU A 79 8.24 8.54 -23.16
CA LEU A 79 8.94 9.16 -22.03
C LEU A 79 10.43 8.78 -22.02
N LEU A 80 10.77 7.49 -22.19
CA LEU A 80 12.17 7.03 -22.29
C LEU A 80 12.90 7.70 -23.45
N HIS A 81 12.24 7.91 -24.59
CA HIS A 81 12.78 8.64 -25.73
C HIS A 81 13.02 10.12 -25.38
N ARG A 82 12.05 10.80 -24.75
CA ARG A 82 12.17 12.20 -24.31
C ARG A 82 13.35 12.37 -23.36
N LEU A 83 13.50 11.46 -22.41
CA LEU A 83 14.61 11.41 -21.44
C LEU A 83 15.92 10.90 -22.03
N ARG A 84 15.95 10.57 -23.34
CA ARG A 84 17.14 10.04 -24.05
C ARG A 84 17.76 8.82 -23.38
N LYS A 85 16.95 7.99 -22.75
CA LYS A 85 17.40 6.70 -22.18
C LYS A 85 17.68 5.72 -23.31
N VAL A 86 18.60 4.81 -23.08
CA VAL A 86 19.06 3.77 -24.02
C VAL A 86 19.74 4.33 -25.26
N SER A 87 19.27 5.46 -25.83
CA SER A 87 19.82 6.06 -27.04
C SER A 87 19.57 7.55 -27.10
N SER A 88 20.49 8.31 -27.69
CA SER A 88 20.42 9.78 -27.83
C SER A 88 19.74 10.27 -29.12
N TYR A 89 19.22 9.37 -29.97
CA TYR A 89 18.57 9.76 -31.23
C TYR A 89 17.28 10.56 -30.99
N ARG A 90 17.15 11.67 -31.71
CA ARG A 90 15.99 12.58 -31.59
C ARG A 90 14.74 12.05 -32.30
N ARG A 91 14.90 11.25 -33.37
CA ARG A 91 13.78 10.67 -34.11
C ARG A 91 13.33 9.38 -33.47
N MET A 92 12.05 9.30 -33.10
CA MET A 92 11.46 8.13 -32.40
C MET A 92 11.69 6.81 -33.15
N GLU A 93 11.57 6.82 -34.50
CA GLU A 93 11.76 5.61 -35.31
C GLU A 93 13.20 5.06 -35.23
N ILE A 94 14.21 5.97 -35.24
CA ILE A 94 15.61 5.57 -35.16
C ILE A 94 15.92 5.12 -33.72
N TRP A 95 15.41 5.88 -32.75
CA TRP A 95 15.55 5.54 -31.33
C TRP A 95 14.96 4.15 -31.04
N MET A 96 13.76 3.84 -31.57
CA MET A 96 13.10 2.57 -31.36
C MET A 96 13.88 1.39 -31.97
N ARG A 97 14.49 1.58 -33.15
CA ARG A 97 15.38 0.55 -33.74
C ARG A 97 16.60 0.27 -32.86
N GLU A 98 17.24 1.32 -32.33
CA GLU A 98 18.37 1.15 -31.42
C GLU A 98 17.93 0.57 -30.07
N PHE A 99 16.75 0.95 -29.57
CA PHE A 99 16.15 0.37 -28.37
C PHE A 99 15.98 -1.15 -28.52
N GLN A 100 15.35 -1.60 -29.60
CA GLN A 100 15.16 -3.02 -29.88
C GLN A 100 16.47 -3.77 -30.12
N LYS A 101 17.45 -3.11 -30.75
CA LYS A 101 18.80 -3.70 -30.95
C LYS A 101 19.54 -3.89 -29.63
N LYS A 102 19.45 -2.92 -28.72
CA LYS A 102 20.09 -3.01 -27.40
C LYS A 102 19.33 -3.90 -26.42
N LEU A 103 18.03 -4.05 -26.61
CA LEU A 103 17.14 -4.85 -25.74
C LEU A 103 16.37 -5.88 -26.60
N PRO A 104 17.05 -6.91 -27.15
CA PRO A 104 16.44 -7.89 -28.06
C PRO A 104 15.39 -8.78 -27.38
N SER A 105 15.36 -8.84 -26.06
CA SER A 105 14.30 -9.52 -25.29
C SER A 105 12.99 -8.71 -25.22
N TYR A 106 12.98 -7.45 -25.68
CA TYR A 106 11.77 -6.67 -25.81
C TYR A 106 10.93 -7.15 -26.99
N LYS A 107 9.78 -7.77 -26.72
CA LYS A 107 8.84 -8.32 -27.70
C LYS A 107 7.40 -7.94 -27.34
N GLY A 108 6.66 -7.42 -28.31
CA GLY A 108 5.33 -6.90 -28.07
C GLY A 108 5.41 -5.64 -27.21
N ASN A 109 5.08 -5.69 -25.97
CA ASN A 109 5.26 -4.63 -24.97
C ASN A 109 5.95 -5.17 -23.70
N MET A 110 6.57 -6.34 -23.80
CA MET A 110 7.21 -7.04 -22.69
C MET A 110 8.72 -7.09 -22.86
N LEU A 111 9.43 -6.69 -21.82
CA LEU A 111 10.88 -6.85 -21.68
C LEU A 111 11.15 -7.90 -20.62
N THR A 112 11.82 -9.00 -20.99
CA THR A 112 12.19 -10.08 -20.06
C THR A 112 13.69 -10.10 -19.85
N PHE A 113 14.11 -10.19 -18.58
CA PHE A 113 15.51 -10.27 -18.21
C PHE A 113 15.68 -10.97 -16.86
N SER A 114 16.91 -11.39 -16.57
CA SER A 114 17.32 -12.02 -15.32
C SER A 114 18.42 -11.19 -14.63
N TYR A 115 18.23 -10.88 -13.38
CA TYR A 115 19.27 -10.42 -12.48
C TYR A 115 19.93 -11.63 -11.83
N ILE A 116 21.24 -11.78 -12.00
CA ILE A 116 21.99 -12.93 -11.52
C ILE A 116 23.14 -12.44 -10.63
N ALA A 117 23.12 -12.85 -9.37
CA ALA A 117 24.22 -12.61 -8.45
C ALA A 117 24.88 -13.92 -8.05
N ASN A 118 26.19 -13.98 -8.14
CA ASN A 118 26.94 -15.13 -7.66
C ASN A 118 27.50 -14.88 -6.25
N TYR A 119 27.88 -15.95 -5.57
CA TYR A 119 28.39 -15.91 -4.21
C TYR A 119 29.66 -15.02 -4.04
N ASN A 120 30.40 -14.78 -5.13
CA ASN A 120 31.58 -13.91 -5.13
C ASN A 120 31.24 -12.41 -5.34
N GLY A 121 29.98 -12.02 -5.19
CA GLY A 121 29.53 -10.63 -5.32
C GLY A 121 29.45 -10.10 -6.76
N ARG A 122 29.66 -10.94 -7.80
CA ARG A 122 29.50 -10.49 -9.19
C ARG A 122 28.02 -10.50 -9.59
N ILE A 123 27.55 -9.35 -10.06
CA ILE A 123 26.18 -9.14 -10.52
C ILE A 123 26.18 -8.96 -12.03
N ARG A 124 25.19 -9.55 -12.71
CA ARG A 124 24.94 -9.38 -14.14
C ARG A 124 23.45 -9.31 -14.43
N LEU A 125 23.09 -8.55 -15.44
CA LEU A 125 21.75 -8.47 -16.00
C LEU A 125 21.75 -9.16 -17.37
N SER A 126 21.07 -10.28 -17.48
CA SER A 126 20.99 -11.07 -18.71
C SER A 126 19.61 -10.92 -19.35
N ASP A 127 19.59 -10.62 -20.64
CA ASP A 127 18.36 -10.57 -21.44
C ASP A 127 18.14 -11.87 -22.27
N GLY A 128 18.91 -12.90 -21.99
CA GLY A 128 18.89 -14.15 -22.74
C GLY A 128 19.71 -14.12 -24.04
N TYR A 129 20.04 -12.93 -24.55
CA TYR A 129 20.88 -12.73 -25.74
C TYR A 129 22.28 -12.25 -25.34
N HIS A 130 22.37 -11.37 -24.37
CA HIS A 130 23.61 -10.86 -23.79
C HIS A 130 23.81 -11.39 -22.38
N LYS A 131 25.04 -11.80 -22.05
CA LYS A 131 25.39 -12.26 -20.69
C LYS A 131 25.28 -11.16 -19.65
N ASN A 132 25.50 -9.89 -20.06
CA ASN A 132 25.31 -8.72 -19.22
C ASN A 132 24.92 -7.53 -20.11
N ASN A 133 23.71 -7.04 -19.94
CA ASN A 133 23.17 -5.92 -20.70
C ASN A 133 22.92 -4.70 -19.80
N PRO A 134 23.81 -3.69 -19.83
CA PRO A 134 23.65 -2.49 -18.98
C PRO A 134 22.42 -1.64 -19.36
N ALA A 135 21.91 -1.74 -20.60
CA ALA A 135 20.74 -0.97 -21.03
C ALA A 135 19.47 -1.34 -20.23
N ILE A 136 19.42 -2.52 -19.60
CA ILE A 136 18.32 -2.91 -18.71
C ILE A 136 18.19 -1.94 -17.54
N ARG A 137 19.32 -1.48 -16.95
CA ARG A 137 19.31 -0.52 -15.83
C ARG A 137 18.74 0.84 -16.23
N GLU A 138 18.92 1.24 -17.49
CA GLU A 138 18.41 2.53 -17.99
C GLU A 138 16.90 2.53 -18.17
N VAL A 139 16.32 1.32 -18.34
CA VAL A 139 14.87 1.12 -18.57
C VAL A 139 14.15 0.68 -17.30
N PHE A 140 14.84 -0.01 -16.38
CA PHE A 140 14.19 -0.50 -15.17
C PHE A 140 13.64 0.67 -14.34
N PRO A 141 12.36 0.61 -13.89
CA PRO A 141 11.74 1.70 -13.15
C PRO A 141 12.50 2.01 -11.85
N LYS A 142 12.54 3.28 -11.49
CA LYS A 142 13.13 3.70 -10.23
C LYS A 142 12.32 3.15 -9.07
N ILE A 143 13.00 2.57 -8.08
CA ILE A 143 12.35 2.04 -6.89
C ILE A 143 12.31 3.10 -5.80
N TYR A 144 11.13 3.31 -5.21
CA TYR A 144 10.91 4.10 -3.99
C TYR A 144 10.60 3.14 -2.86
N TYR A 145 11.60 2.84 -2.04
CA TYR A 145 11.47 1.87 -0.97
C TYR A 145 11.25 2.56 0.38
N LEU A 146 10.19 2.17 1.05
CA LEU A 146 9.85 2.59 2.41
C LEU A 146 9.95 1.39 3.33
N ASP A 147 10.96 1.37 4.16
CA ASP A 147 11.16 0.35 5.18
C ASP A 147 10.19 0.50 6.37
N SER A 148 10.19 -0.49 7.25
CA SER A 148 9.38 -0.47 8.48
C SER A 148 9.84 0.56 9.52
N GLN A 149 11.09 1.05 9.44
CA GLN A 149 11.62 2.03 10.39
C GLN A 149 11.12 3.45 10.11
N ARG A 150 10.69 3.72 8.85
CA ARG A 150 10.22 5.04 8.41
C ARG A 150 11.29 6.11 8.59
N ASP A 151 12.49 5.85 8.07
CA ASP A 151 13.55 6.87 8.06
C ASP A 151 13.17 8.00 7.10
N LEU A 152 12.89 9.16 7.68
CA LEU A 152 12.52 10.36 6.94
C LEU A 152 13.69 10.94 6.16
N ASN A 153 14.91 10.88 6.71
CA ASN A 153 16.05 11.57 6.12
C ASN A 153 16.41 10.96 4.76
N GLY A 154 16.47 9.62 4.68
CA GLY A 154 16.77 8.94 3.42
C GLY A 154 15.72 9.20 2.32
N ILE A 155 14.45 9.37 2.70
CA ILE A 155 13.37 9.63 1.73
C ILE A 155 13.35 11.10 1.31
N GLN A 156 13.49 12.04 2.24
CA GLN A 156 13.54 13.47 1.94
C GLN A 156 14.74 13.81 1.06
N ASP A 157 15.91 13.27 1.40
CA ASP A 157 17.11 13.46 0.59
C ASP A 157 16.99 12.80 -0.78
N SER A 158 16.35 11.62 -0.84
CA SER A 158 16.01 10.99 -2.11
C SER A 158 15.04 11.82 -2.93
N LEU A 159 14.00 12.40 -2.32
CA LEU A 159 13.01 13.24 -3.02
C LEU A 159 13.60 14.55 -3.53
N LEU A 160 14.53 15.15 -2.80
CA LEU A 160 15.29 16.30 -3.32
C LEU A 160 16.21 15.93 -4.47
N SER A 161 16.78 14.72 -4.45
CA SER A 161 17.53 14.22 -5.60
C SER A 161 16.64 13.91 -6.79
N PHE A 162 15.33 13.93 -6.61
CA PHE A 162 14.33 13.77 -7.67
C PHE A 162 13.95 15.09 -8.35
N MET A 163 14.16 16.22 -7.73
CA MET A 163 14.19 17.46 -8.46
C MET A 163 15.43 17.37 -9.36
N GLU A 164 15.23 17.14 -10.65
CA GLU A 164 16.27 17.03 -11.67
C GLU A 164 16.99 18.39 -11.84
N ASP A 165 17.63 18.85 -10.77
CA ASP A 165 18.57 19.93 -10.85
C ASP A 165 19.87 19.35 -11.39
N ASP A 166 20.16 19.67 -12.64
CA ASP A 166 21.40 19.30 -13.31
C ASP A 166 22.64 19.62 -12.48
N LEU A 167 22.60 20.66 -11.65
CA LEU A 167 23.70 21.04 -10.76
C LEU A 167 23.85 20.06 -9.60
N LEU A 168 22.76 19.68 -8.94
CA LEU A 168 22.80 18.71 -7.85
C LEU A 168 23.25 17.33 -8.34
N ASN A 169 22.82 16.92 -9.53
CA ASN A 169 23.25 15.67 -10.15
C ASN A 169 24.76 15.70 -10.49
N GLN A 170 25.28 16.84 -10.96
CA GLN A 170 26.71 17.02 -11.24
C GLN A 170 27.55 16.99 -9.96
N MET A 171 27.08 17.62 -8.87
CA MET A 171 27.72 17.60 -7.56
C MET A 171 27.79 16.18 -7.01
N ARG A 172 26.69 15.42 -7.05
CA ARG A 172 26.65 14.02 -6.58
C ARG A 172 27.51 13.07 -7.39
N ALA A 173 27.57 13.28 -8.69
CA ALA A 173 28.40 12.48 -9.58
C ALA A 173 29.88 12.84 -9.47
N ASP A 174 30.23 13.85 -8.67
CA ASP A 174 31.60 14.38 -8.53
C ASP A 174 32.25 14.62 -9.91
N CYS A 175 31.51 15.31 -10.78
CA CYS A 175 31.96 15.57 -12.15
C CYS A 175 33.10 16.57 -12.21
N CYS A 176 33.94 16.47 -13.26
CA CYS A 176 34.92 17.50 -13.57
C CYS A 176 34.22 18.77 -14.13
N LEU A 177 34.62 19.96 -13.67
CA LEU A 177 34.06 21.24 -14.14
C LEU A 177 34.24 21.47 -15.64
N PHE A 178 35.34 20.98 -16.21
CA PHE A 178 35.67 21.12 -17.64
C PHE A 178 35.04 20.05 -18.53
N ASP A 179 34.81 18.87 -18.00
CA ASP A 179 34.25 17.73 -18.75
C ASP A 179 33.31 16.93 -17.84
N ARG A 180 32.02 17.24 -17.96
CA ARG A 180 30.95 16.65 -17.14
C ARG A 180 30.79 15.13 -17.34
N SER A 181 31.39 14.56 -18.39
CA SER A 181 31.38 13.11 -18.61
C SER A 181 32.43 12.36 -17.78
N LYS A 182 33.36 13.08 -17.17
CA LYS A 182 34.45 12.53 -16.38
C LYS A 182 34.29 12.83 -14.90
N LYS A 183 34.67 11.85 -14.08
CA LYS A 183 34.79 12.04 -12.64
C LYS A 183 35.92 13.02 -12.32
N CYS A 184 35.73 13.83 -11.28
CA CYS A 184 36.77 14.75 -10.80
C CYS A 184 37.98 13.96 -10.30
N ASN A 185 39.16 14.36 -10.72
CA ASN A 185 40.44 13.80 -10.25
C ASN A 185 41.16 14.72 -9.25
N HIS A 186 40.44 15.71 -8.70
CA HIS A 186 40.93 16.68 -7.72
C HIS A 186 42.22 17.41 -8.13
N CYS A 187 42.42 17.63 -9.43
CA CYS A 187 43.57 18.38 -9.95
C CYS A 187 43.52 19.89 -9.65
N PHE A 188 42.35 20.38 -9.22
CA PHE A 188 42.05 21.78 -8.88
C PHE A 188 42.37 22.82 -9.96
N SER A 189 42.57 22.41 -11.21
CA SER A 189 42.81 23.32 -12.33
C SER A 189 41.64 24.28 -12.58
N CYS A 190 40.43 23.89 -12.15
CA CYS A 190 39.20 24.70 -12.25
C CYS A 190 39.21 25.93 -11.32
N ILE A 191 40.00 25.91 -10.24
CA ILE A 191 40.05 26.98 -9.24
C ILE A 191 40.51 28.31 -9.85
N GLY A 192 41.39 28.25 -10.83
CA GLY A 192 41.82 29.46 -11.57
C GLY A 192 40.67 30.22 -12.27
N LEU A 193 39.71 29.49 -12.81
CA LEU A 193 38.50 30.06 -13.39
C LEU A 193 37.48 30.51 -12.34
N ILE A 194 37.31 29.74 -11.30
CA ILE A 194 36.41 30.04 -10.19
C ILE A 194 36.81 31.33 -9.50
N ASN A 195 38.12 31.52 -9.23
CA ASN A 195 38.63 32.70 -8.56
C ASN A 195 38.53 34.01 -9.40
N GLN A 196 38.25 33.91 -10.70
CA GLN A 196 37.99 35.08 -11.55
C GLN A 196 36.53 35.60 -11.45
N LYS A 197 35.64 34.81 -10.83
CA LYS A 197 34.23 35.16 -10.66
C LYS A 197 33.98 35.85 -9.32
N MET A 198 33.02 36.78 -9.32
CA MET A 198 32.52 37.34 -8.07
C MET A 198 31.73 36.27 -7.30
N PRO A 199 31.69 36.30 -5.98
CA PRO A 199 30.93 35.31 -5.16
C PRO A 199 29.47 35.19 -5.58
N SER A 200 28.84 36.27 -6.00
CA SER A 200 27.45 36.31 -6.50
C SER A 200 27.26 35.64 -7.87
N GLN A 201 28.31 35.34 -8.58
CA GLN A 201 28.30 34.71 -9.91
C GLN A 201 28.64 33.23 -9.86
N LEU A 202 29.06 32.73 -8.68
CA LEU A 202 29.33 31.30 -8.48
C LEU A 202 28.03 30.54 -8.35
N ASN A 203 27.92 29.45 -9.10
CA ASN A 203 26.86 28.48 -8.85
C ASN A 203 27.23 27.51 -7.71
N ALA A 204 26.27 26.69 -7.25
CA ALA A 204 26.47 25.76 -6.14
C ALA A 204 27.62 24.76 -6.42
N PHE A 205 27.73 24.23 -7.64
CA PHE A 205 28.78 23.28 -8.04
C PHE A 205 30.19 23.92 -8.02
N GLU A 206 30.34 25.15 -8.51
CA GLU A 206 31.59 25.89 -8.45
C GLU A 206 31.98 26.23 -7.00
N THR A 207 31.01 26.55 -6.17
CA THR A 207 31.21 26.80 -4.73
C THR A 207 31.66 25.52 -4.00
N GLU A 208 31.10 24.37 -4.36
CA GLU A 208 31.54 23.08 -3.84
C GLU A 208 33.00 22.79 -4.20
N LYS A 209 33.40 22.95 -5.48
CA LYS A 209 34.78 22.76 -5.91
C LYS A 209 35.75 23.72 -5.21
N LEU A 210 35.33 24.93 -4.92
CA LEU A 210 36.11 25.87 -4.12
C LEU A 210 36.23 25.41 -2.67
N LEU A 211 35.17 24.88 -2.07
CA LEU A 211 35.18 24.31 -0.73
C LEU A 211 36.14 23.10 -0.64
N GLU A 212 36.02 22.16 -1.60
CA GLU A 212 36.95 21.00 -1.69
C GLU A 212 38.40 21.45 -1.74
N TYR A 213 38.74 22.45 -2.55
CA TYR A 213 40.06 23.01 -2.63
C TYR A 213 40.51 23.63 -1.32
N LYS A 214 39.65 24.37 -0.62
CA LYS A 214 39.94 24.94 0.69
C LYS A 214 40.19 23.86 1.76
N LEU A 215 39.41 22.78 1.74
CA LEU A 215 39.62 21.63 2.63
C LEU A 215 40.96 20.92 2.35
N TYR A 216 41.28 20.74 1.06
CA TYR A 216 42.58 20.19 0.66
C TYR A 216 43.77 21.04 1.16
N GLN A 217 43.62 22.38 1.18
CA GLN A 217 44.64 23.29 1.72
C GLN A 217 44.82 23.23 3.23
N LEU A 218 43.92 22.61 3.99
CA LEU A 218 43.98 22.50 5.45
C LEU A 218 45.08 21.52 5.93
N ASN A 219 46.00 21.16 5.11
CA ASN A 219 47.16 20.31 5.32
C ASN A 219 47.28 19.66 6.71
N LEU A 220 46.96 18.36 6.78
CA LEU A 220 47.07 17.55 8.00
C LEU A 220 48.44 16.87 8.18
N ASP A 221 49.41 17.21 7.37
CA ASP A 221 50.74 16.54 7.35
C ASP A 221 51.45 16.58 8.68
N SER A 222 51.43 17.71 9.37
CA SER A 222 52.08 17.83 10.70
C SER A 222 51.36 16.97 11.77
N PHE A 223 50.07 16.78 11.65
CA PHE A 223 49.32 15.87 12.51
C PHE A 223 49.59 14.42 12.12
N SER A 224 49.59 14.10 10.84
CA SER A 224 49.91 12.79 10.30
C SER A 224 51.28 12.31 10.73
N GLN A 225 52.29 13.18 10.66
CA GLN A 225 53.64 12.87 11.12
C GLN A 225 53.69 12.46 12.60
N ARG A 226 53.09 13.25 13.48
CA ARG A 226 53.01 12.93 14.92
C ARG A 226 52.29 11.63 15.21
N VAL A 227 51.22 11.36 14.48
CA VAL A 227 50.47 10.09 14.62
C VAL A 227 51.34 8.93 14.16
N ASN A 228 52.05 9.05 13.04
CA ASN A 228 52.93 8.02 12.52
C ASN A 228 54.11 7.73 13.45
N GLU A 229 54.75 8.77 14.00
CA GLU A 229 55.81 8.63 15.00
C GLU A 229 55.31 7.83 16.22
N ASN A 230 54.15 8.18 16.75
CA ASN A 230 53.54 7.46 17.87
C ASN A 230 53.09 6.04 17.48
N PHE A 231 52.55 5.86 16.28
CA PHE A 231 52.12 4.56 15.78
C PHE A 231 53.30 3.58 15.69
N HIS A 232 54.41 4.02 15.11
CA HIS A 232 55.63 3.21 15.04
C HIS A 232 56.25 2.95 16.44
N LYS A 233 56.29 3.96 17.30
CA LYS A 233 56.76 3.82 18.69
C LYS A 233 55.95 2.81 19.49
N ASN A 234 54.65 2.72 19.22
CA ASN A 234 53.74 1.82 19.91
C ASN A 234 53.63 0.43 19.24
N GLY A 235 54.53 0.09 18.33
CA GLY A 235 54.62 -1.22 17.70
C GLY A 235 53.75 -1.40 16.46
N GLY A 236 53.31 -0.31 15.85
CA GLY A 236 52.57 -0.35 14.56
C GLY A 236 53.46 -0.81 13.41
N THR A 237 52.84 -1.20 12.30
CA THR A 237 53.52 -1.66 11.08
C THR A 237 54.33 -0.54 10.42
N SER A 238 55.22 -0.88 9.47
CA SER A 238 56.01 0.09 8.68
C SER A 238 55.20 0.96 7.71
N GLY A 239 53.87 0.82 7.68
CA GLY A 239 52.96 1.64 6.85
C GLY A 239 52.80 3.06 7.38
N THR A 240 52.48 4.00 6.49
CA THR A 240 52.26 5.41 6.82
C THR A 240 50.74 5.69 6.83
N ILE A 241 50.26 6.27 7.91
CA ILE A 241 48.88 6.73 8.04
C ILE A 241 48.78 8.11 7.41
N CYS A 242 47.92 8.27 6.42
CA CYS A 242 47.61 9.53 5.76
C CYS A 242 46.18 9.93 6.09
N TYR A 243 45.96 11.23 6.23
CA TYR A 243 44.61 11.78 6.46
C TYR A 243 44.19 12.61 5.26
N GLU A 244 42.98 12.37 4.78
CA GLU A 244 42.36 13.13 3.70
C GLU A 244 41.01 13.71 4.19
N LEU A 245 40.79 14.99 3.96
CA LEU A 245 39.51 15.64 4.20
C LEU A 245 38.71 15.63 2.91
N THR A 246 37.63 14.87 2.88
CA THR A 246 36.73 14.82 1.74
C THR A 246 35.42 15.55 2.04
N CYS A 247 34.89 16.23 1.03
CA CYS A 247 33.56 16.81 1.09
C CYS A 247 32.51 15.76 0.67
N ASN A 248 31.53 15.50 1.51
CA ASN A 248 30.44 14.62 1.16
C ASN A 248 29.18 15.45 0.84
N THR A 249 28.88 15.60 -0.43
CA THR A 249 27.76 16.38 -0.95
C THR A 249 26.42 15.96 -0.36
N ASP A 250 26.22 14.66 -0.11
CA ASP A 250 24.96 14.14 0.45
C ASP A 250 24.73 14.58 1.90
N ARG A 251 25.75 15.08 2.59
CA ARG A 251 25.68 15.61 3.96
C ARG A 251 25.74 17.13 4.07
N ILE A 252 26.03 17.83 3.00
CA ILE A 252 26.09 19.31 2.99
C ILE A 252 24.70 19.91 3.00
N PHE A 253 23.74 19.25 2.35
CA PHE A 253 22.36 19.72 2.22
C PHE A 253 21.42 18.81 3.01
N GLN A 254 20.64 19.41 3.91
CA GLN A 254 19.59 18.73 4.64
C GLN A 254 18.27 19.46 4.42
N VAL A 255 17.25 18.73 4.03
CA VAL A 255 15.88 19.27 3.98
C VAL A 255 15.23 19.15 5.33
N ASN A 256 14.87 20.28 5.88
CA ASN A 256 14.11 20.34 7.10
C ASN A 256 12.65 20.69 6.78
N ALA A 257 11.72 19.82 7.11
CA ALA A 257 10.30 20.04 6.97
C ALA A 257 9.68 20.36 8.35
N TYR A 258 8.84 21.38 8.39
CA TYR A 258 8.16 21.84 9.61
C TYR A 258 6.65 21.80 9.41
N LEU A 259 5.94 21.43 10.48
CA LEU A 259 4.50 21.55 10.58
C LEU A 259 4.16 22.84 11.33
N GLU A 260 3.50 23.78 10.66
CA GLU A 260 2.94 24.97 11.30
C GLU A 260 1.47 24.72 11.62
N SER A 261 1.14 24.62 12.89
CA SER A 261 -0.25 24.50 13.34
C SER A 261 -0.83 25.89 13.60
N LYS A 262 -2.10 26.08 13.24
CA LYS A 262 -2.84 27.31 13.58
C LYS A 262 -3.04 27.50 15.09
N GLU A 263 -2.91 26.43 15.86
CA GLU A 263 -3.12 26.40 17.31
C GLU A 263 -1.82 26.57 18.10
N SER A 264 -0.70 26.06 17.59
CA SER A 264 0.63 26.23 18.17
C SER A 264 1.42 27.21 17.34
N HIS A 265 1.79 28.35 17.92
CA HIS A 265 2.60 29.37 17.24
C HIS A 265 4.08 28.98 17.05
N VAL A 266 4.45 27.75 17.41
CA VAL A 266 5.82 27.23 17.29
C VAL A 266 5.83 26.17 16.19
N PRO A 267 6.65 26.33 15.12
CA PRO A 267 6.83 25.31 14.11
C PRO A 267 7.41 24.03 14.73
N GLU A 268 6.78 22.90 14.46
CA GLU A 268 7.22 21.60 14.94
C GLU A 268 7.93 20.86 13.78
N HIS A 269 9.16 20.37 14.03
CA HIS A 269 9.90 19.61 13.03
C HIS A 269 9.19 18.28 12.72
N ILE A 270 9.04 17.92 11.45
CA ILE A 270 8.33 16.68 11.05
C ILE A 270 8.96 15.43 11.71
N SER A 271 10.26 15.43 11.96
CA SER A 271 10.93 14.31 12.64
C SER A 271 10.54 14.15 14.11
N SER A 272 9.97 15.17 14.76
CA SER A 272 9.46 15.11 16.13
C SER A 272 8.04 14.57 16.23
N LEU A 273 7.32 14.53 15.10
CA LEU A 273 5.97 13.97 15.06
C LEU A 273 5.96 12.49 15.39
N GLY A 274 4.85 12.01 15.92
CA GLY A 274 4.63 10.58 16.13
C GLY A 274 4.79 9.77 14.85
N LYS A 275 5.30 8.55 14.94
CA LYS A 275 5.62 7.69 13.79
C LYS A 275 4.45 7.49 12.80
N GLY A 276 3.20 7.48 13.30
CA GLY A 276 2.01 7.38 12.45
C GLY A 276 1.84 8.61 11.55
N MET A 277 1.99 9.81 12.10
CA MET A 277 1.90 11.06 11.31
C MET A 277 3.06 11.16 10.31
N ARG A 278 4.25 10.70 10.67
CA ARG A 278 5.38 10.60 9.73
C ARG A 278 5.06 9.67 8.56
N SER A 279 4.43 8.52 8.80
CA SER A 279 4.00 7.61 7.73
C SER A 279 3.00 8.28 6.77
N ILE A 280 2.03 9.04 7.29
CA ILE A 280 1.07 9.78 6.45
C ILE A 280 1.79 10.88 5.66
N TYR A 281 2.71 11.62 6.29
CA TYR A 281 3.53 12.62 5.60
C TYR A 281 4.32 12.02 4.44
N MET A 282 5.00 10.88 4.65
CA MET A 282 5.77 10.19 3.62
C MET A 282 4.90 9.75 2.44
N LEU A 283 3.71 9.19 2.72
CA LEU A 283 2.76 8.82 1.67
C LEU A 283 2.27 10.05 0.89
N SER A 284 1.97 11.14 1.58
CA SER A 284 1.54 12.41 0.95
C SER A 284 2.65 13.01 0.09
N LEU A 285 3.89 12.92 0.55
CA LEU A 285 5.07 13.37 -0.18
C LEU A 285 5.25 12.57 -1.48
N LEU A 286 5.10 11.24 -1.43
CA LEU A 286 5.12 10.38 -2.61
C LEU A 286 3.96 10.68 -3.56
N GLU A 287 2.77 10.93 -3.03
CA GLU A 287 1.60 11.28 -3.84
C GLU A 287 1.84 12.58 -4.61
N SER A 288 2.32 13.62 -3.92
CA SER A 288 2.68 14.90 -4.54
C SER A 288 3.80 14.76 -5.57
N TYR A 289 4.77 13.90 -5.29
CA TYR A 289 5.86 13.62 -6.22
C TYR A 289 5.37 12.98 -7.52
N LEU A 290 4.42 12.03 -7.44
CA LEU A 290 3.86 11.34 -8.60
C LEU A 290 2.81 12.18 -9.38
N GLU A 291 2.47 13.36 -8.90
CA GLU A 291 1.62 14.32 -9.62
C GLU A 291 2.35 15.05 -10.74
N ASP A 292 3.67 15.06 -10.72
CA ASP A 292 4.49 15.68 -11.74
C ASP A 292 4.61 14.78 -12.98
N GLU A 293 4.06 15.22 -14.11
CA GLU A 293 3.94 14.43 -15.35
C GLU A 293 5.25 14.21 -16.11
N GLU A 294 6.33 14.92 -15.77
CA GLU A 294 7.59 14.86 -16.51
C GLU A 294 8.57 13.79 -15.99
N ARG A 295 8.15 12.92 -15.07
CA ARG A 295 9.05 12.03 -14.35
C ARG A 295 9.06 10.59 -14.86
N VAL A 296 10.21 9.93 -14.73
CA VAL A 296 10.34 8.50 -15.03
C VAL A 296 9.37 7.71 -14.16
N PRO A 297 8.55 6.82 -14.75
CA PRO A 297 7.70 5.94 -13.97
C PRO A 297 8.51 5.21 -12.91
N GLY A 298 8.08 5.34 -11.66
CA GLY A 298 8.70 4.67 -10.54
C GLY A 298 7.86 3.50 -10.06
N MET A 299 8.44 2.70 -9.19
CA MET A 299 7.77 1.62 -8.46
C MET A 299 7.87 1.91 -6.97
N ILE A 300 6.77 1.81 -6.25
CA ILE A 300 6.74 2.01 -4.80
C ILE A 300 6.77 0.65 -4.13
N LEU A 301 7.79 0.41 -3.33
CA LEU A 301 7.89 -0.74 -2.45
C LEU A 301 7.74 -0.29 -1.01
N MET A 302 6.86 -0.93 -0.23
CA MET A 302 6.61 -0.53 1.16
C MET A 302 6.50 -1.73 2.08
N GLU A 303 7.19 -1.68 3.22
CA GLU A 303 7.00 -2.64 4.30
C GLU A 303 5.95 -2.14 5.28
N ASP A 304 4.96 -3.00 5.53
CA ASP A 304 3.94 -2.88 6.58
C ASP A 304 3.47 -1.43 6.79
N PRO A 305 2.78 -0.83 5.80
CA PRO A 305 2.33 0.57 5.85
C PRO A 305 1.42 0.90 7.03
N GLU A 306 0.88 -0.12 7.69
CA GLU A 306 0.06 0.00 8.91
C GLU A 306 0.85 0.22 10.19
N ILE A 307 2.17 -0.01 10.19
CA ILE A 307 2.99 0.11 11.40
C ILE A 307 2.82 1.51 12.00
N PHE A 308 2.55 1.55 13.30
CA PHE A 308 2.31 2.76 14.09
C PHE A 308 1.03 3.55 13.75
N LEU A 309 0.16 3.04 12.87
CA LEU A 309 -1.09 3.69 12.50
C LEU A 309 -2.26 3.17 13.34
N HIS A 310 -3.05 4.10 13.88
CA HIS A 310 -4.37 3.79 14.42
C HIS A 310 -5.29 3.26 13.29
N PRO A 311 -6.25 2.35 13.56
CA PRO A 311 -7.12 1.77 12.53
C PRO A 311 -7.74 2.77 11.56
N THR A 312 -8.15 3.95 12.05
CA THR A 312 -8.69 5.03 11.19
C THR A 312 -7.66 5.54 10.18
N LEU A 313 -6.39 5.67 10.57
CA LEU A 313 -5.31 6.09 9.69
C LEU A 313 -4.86 4.97 8.74
N GLN A 314 -4.98 3.69 9.15
CA GLN A 314 -4.74 2.54 8.27
C GLN A 314 -5.68 2.56 7.07
N LYS A 315 -6.97 2.90 7.28
CA LYS A 315 -7.94 3.05 6.19
C LYS A 315 -7.55 4.17 5.22
N LYS A 316 -7.17 5.34 5.76
CA LYS A 316 -6.66 6.45 4.93
C LYS A 316 -5.38 6.07 4.18
N SER A 317 -4.47 5.35 4.82
CA SER A 317 -3.27 4.81 4.16
C SER A 317 -3.62 3.88 3.00
N SER A 318 -4.62 2.99 3.18
CA SER A 318 -5.13 2.13 2.10
C SER A 318 -5.66 2.94 0.90
N GLU A 319 -6.42 4.01 1.16
CA GLU A 319 -6.93 4.91 0.12
C GLU A 319 -5.79 5.61 -0.63
N ILE A 320 -4.77 6.10 0.08
CA ILE A 320 -3.61 6.73 -0.54
C ILE A 320 -2.84 5.71 -1.39
N LEU A 321 -2.55 4.53 -0.86
CA LEU A 321 -1.86 3.46 -1.60
C LEU A 321 -2.63 3.05 -2.87
N TYR A 322 -3.95 3.00 -2.79
CA TYR A 322 -4.80 2.73 -3.96
C TYR A 322 -4.71 3.86 -5.00
N ARG A 323 -4.73 5.14 -4.59
CA ARG A 323 -4.53 6.26 -5.52
C ARG A 323 -3.13 6.23 -6.15
N LEU A 324 -2.11 5.97 -5.36
CA LEU A 324 -0.73 5.78 -5.83
C LEU A 324 -0.62 4.65 -6.86
N SER A 325 -1.32 3.53 -6.63
CA SER A 325 -1.31 2.38 -7.55
C SER A 325 -1.91 2.69 -8.93
N ARG A 326 -2.69 3.74 -9.06
CA ARG A 326 -3.21 4.20 -10.36
C ARG A 326 -2.17 4.96 -11.21
N LYS A 327 -1.16 5.54 -10.56
CA LYS A 327 -0.11 6.34 -11.20
C LYS A 327 1.19 5.56 -11.36
N SER A 328 1.48 4.67 -10.40
CA SER A 328 2.73 3.91 -10.31
C SER A 328 2.44 2.53 -9.76
N GLN A 329 3.23 1.51 -10.10
CA GLN A 329 3.06 0.19 -9.50
C GLN A 329 3.43 0.22 -8.03
N VAL A 330 2.55 -0.30 -7.17
CA VAL A 330 2.74 -0.34 -5.72
C VAL A 330 2.82 -1.79 -5.25
N ILE A 331 3.90 -2.15 -4.58
CA ILE A 331 4.09 -3.49 -3.99
C ILE A 331 4.33 -3.29 -2.50
N PHE A 332 3.50 -3.91 -1.65
CA PHE A 332 3.68 -3.78 -0.21
C PHE A 332 3.37 -5.06 0.55
N THR A 333 3.98 -5.17 1.72
CA THR A 333 3.65 -6.21 2.70
C THR A 333 2.65 -5.69 3.70
N THR A 334 1.80 -6.55 4.25
CA THR A 334 0.89 -6.14 5.32
C THR A 334 0.44 -7.30 6.19
N HIS A 335 0.17 -6.97 7.45
CA HIS A 335 -0.51 -7.81 8.43
C HIS A 335 -1.90 -7.26 8.78
N SER A 336 -2.29 -6.10 8.23
CA SER A 336 -3.55 -5.45 8.55
C SER A 336 -4.62 -5.71 7.49
N PRO A 337 -5.77 -6.25 7.86
CA PRO A 337 -6.91 -6.38 6.97
C PRO A 337 -7.41 -5.02 6.48
N ASN A 338 -7.24 -3.95 7.28
CA ASN A 338 -7.68 -2.60 6.92
C ASN A 338 -7.02 -2.06 5.65
N LEU A 339 -5.86 -2.57 5.28
CA LEU A 339 -5.17 -2.17 4.04
C LEU A 339 -5.69 -2.90 2.80
N LEU A 340 -6.39 -4.02 2.98
CA LEU A 340 -6.85 -4.85 1.87
C LEU A 340 -8.16 -4.35 1.22
N PHE A 341 -8.93 -3.50 1.90
CA PHE A 341 -10.28 -3.11 1.48
C PHE A 341 -10.39 -2.46 0.09
N GLN A 342 -9.37 -1.72 -0.31
CA GLN A 342 -9.39 -1.00 -1.58
C GLN A 342 -8.91 -1.87 -2.76
N PHE A 343 -8.37 -3.06 -2.48
CA PHE A 343 -7.73 -3.91 -3.45
C PHE A 343 -8.55 -5.16 -3.76
N ASN A 344 -8.44 -5.66 -4.98
CA ASN A 344 -9.13 -6.87 -5.39
C ASN A 344 -8.32 -8.15 -5.06
N SER A 345 -8.96 -9.30 -5.06
CA SER A 345 -8.33 -10.58 -4.73
C SER A 345 -7.17 -10.97 -5.67
N ARG A 346 -7.15 -10.45 -6.91
CA ARG A 346 -6.06 -10.71 -7.87
C ARG A 346 -4.78 -9.95 -7.54
N GLN A 347 -4.88 -8.89 -6.75
CA GLN A 347 -3.75 -8.09 -6.30
C GLN A 347 -3.14 -8.62 -5.01
N ILE A 348 -3.84 -9.50 -4.30
CA ILE A 348 -3.42 -10.04 -3.00
C ILE A 348 -2.81 -11.43 -3.23
N ARG A 349 -1.63 -11.67 -2.65
CA ARG A 349 -0.93 -12.95 -2.65
C ARG A 349 -0.60 -13.37 -1.23
N GLN A 350 -1.08 -14.56 -0.85
CA GLN A 350 -0.77 -15.14 0.46
C GLN A 350 0.54 -15.92 0.40
N MET A 351 1.50 -15.49 1.21
CA MET A 351 2.77 -16.19 1.40
C MET A 351 2.70 -17.10 2.61
N VAL A 352 3.15 -18.32 2.45
CA VAL A 352 3.24 -19.33 3.51
C VAL A 352 4.57 -20.07 3.39
N LEU A 353 4.95 -20.82 4.41
CA LEU A 353 6.04 -21.79 4.30
C LEU A 353 5.48 -23.12 3.86
N ASP A 354 6.20 -23.83 2.98
CA ASP A 354 5.92 -25.22 2.65
C ASP A 354 6.40 -26.17 3.76
N GLU A 355 6.26 -27.47 3.56
CA GLU A 355 6.67 -28.51 4.52
C GLU A 355 8.17 -28.51 4.82
N ASP A 356 8.97 -28.04 3.87
CA ASP A 356 10.44 -27.92 3.97
C ASP A 356 10.88 -26.57 4.59
N GLY A 357 9.94 -25.66 4.90
CA GLY A 357 10.21 -24.34 5.47
C GLY A 357 10.59 -23.27 4.46
N TYR A 358 10.32 -23.48 3.16
CA TYR A 358 10.56 -22.47 2.11
C TYR A 358 9.32 -21.62 1.84
N SER A 359 9.58 -20.38 1.43
CA SER A 359 8.53 -19.43 1.09
C SER A 359 7.86 -19.80 -0.23
N VAL A 360 6.53 -19.97 -0.20
CA VAL A 360 5.71 -20.24 -1.39
C VAL A 360 4.46 -19.36 -1.38
N ILE A 361 3.87 -19.17 -2.56
CA ILE A 361 2.56 -18.52 -2.70
C ILE A 361 1.48 -19.59 -2.76
N ARG A 362 0.46 -19.43 -1.93
CA ARG A 362 -0.70 -20.32 -1.94
C ARG A 362 -1.52 -20.10 -3.21
N SER A 363 -1.76 -21.16 -3.98
CA SER A 363 -2.34 -21.10 -5.34
C SER A 363 -3.83 -20.73 -5.38
N HIS A 364 -4.58 -20.89 -4.29
CA HIS A 364 -6.00 -20.52 -4.19
C HIS A 364 -6.25 -19.82 -2.86
N THR A 365 -6.17 -18.49 -2.87
CA THR A 365 -6.45 -17.68 -1.69
C THR A 365 -7.90 -17.20 -1.69
N ASN A 366 -8.71 -17.79 -0.82
CA ASN A 366 -9.97 -17.19 -0.40
C ASN A 366 -9.63 -16.09 0.63
N LEU A 367 -10.27 -14.93 0.51
CA LEU A 367 -10.10 -13.81 1.45
C LEU A 367 -10.31 -14.26 2.90
N SER A 368 -11.25 -15.18 3.16
CA SER A 368 -11.47 -15.75 4.50
C SER A 368 -10.24 -16.51 5.03
N ALA A 369 -9.54 -17.27 4.19
CA ALA A 369 -8.33 -17.98 4.60
C ALA A 369 -7.15 -17.04 4.89
N ILE A 370 -7.06 -15.92 4.15
CA ILE A 370 -6.07 -14.86 4.43
C ILE A 370 -6.33 -14.26 5.81
N LEU A 371 -7.59 -14.00 6.13
CA LEU A 371 -7.98 -13.39 7.39
C LEU A 371 -7.73 -14.30 8.57
N ASP A 372 -8.10 -15.58 8.44
CA ASP A 372 -7.86 -16.59 9.47
C ASP A 372 -6.35 -16.73 9.77
N ASP A 373 -5.49 -16.70 8.72
CA ASP A 373 -4.04 -16.74 8.90
C ASP A 373 -3.47 -15.46 9.55
N LEU A 374 -4.10 -14.32 9.33
CA LEU A 374 -3.74 -13.05 9.97
C LEU A 374 -4.31 -12.94 11.40
N GLY A 375 -5.11 -13.92 11.84
CA GLY A 375 -5.76 -13.92 13.14
C GLY A 375 -6.99 -13.02 13.22
N PHE A 376 -7.57 -12.66 12.06
CA PHE A 376 -8.79 -11.86 11.96
C PHE A 376 -9.96 -12.73 11.51
N THR A 377 -11.11 -12.47 12.08
CA THR A 377 -12.35 -13.07 11.59
C THR A 377 -12.92 -12.22 10.44
N ALA A 378 -13.81 -12.82 9.62
CA ALA A 378 -14.51 -12.09 8.55
C ALA A 378 -15.25 -10.84 9.05
N SER A 379 -15.55 -10.79 10.33
CA SER A 379 -16.18 -9.66 11.03
C SER A 379 -15.25 -8.47 11.28
N ASP A 380 -13.96 -8.70 11.42
CA ASP A 380 -12.98 -7.63 11.63
C ASP A 380 -12.77 -6.80 10.35
N LEU A 381 -13.17 -7.38 9.20
CA LEU A 381 -13.15 -6.72 7.88
C LEU A 381 -14.37 -5.85 7.60
N LEU A 382 -15.46 -6.07 8.32
CA LEU A 382 -16.65 -5.27 8.10
C LEU A 382 -16.36 -3.84 8.58
N ASN A 383 -16.22 -2.95 7.63
CA ASN A 383 -16.13 -1.50 7.84
C ASN A 383 -17.49 -0.96 8.34
N VAL A 384 -18.06 -1.70 9.32
CA VAL A 384 -19.43 -1.55 9.77
C VAL A 384 -19.42 -0.71 11.04
N SER A 385 -20.02 0.45 10.96
CA SER A 385 -20.26 1.32 12.12
C SER A 385 -21.60 0.99 12.79
N PHE A 386 -22.50 0.32 12.06
CA PHE A 386 -23.85 -0.03 12.55
C PHE A 386 -24.36 -1.32 11.92
N VAL A 387 -25.03 -2.16 12.70
CA VAL A 387 -25.62 -3.43 12.23
C VAL A 387 -27.13 -3.43 12.39
N PHE A 388 -27.83 -3.70 11.30
CA PHE A 388 -29.24 -4.03 11.34
C PHE A 388 -29.42 -5.55 11.38
N ILE A 389 -30.19 -6.05 12.32
CA ILE A 389 -30.60 -7.46 12.40
C ILE A 389 -32.08 -7.51 12.01
N VAL A 390 -32.37 -8.15 10.89
CA VAL A 390 -33.72 -8.28 10.35
C VAL A 390 -34.19 -9.71 10.32
N GLU A 391 -35.49 -9.94 10.30
CA GLU A 391 -36.08 -11.28 10.43
C GLU A 391 -35.95 -12.08 9.13
N GLY A 392 -36.26 -11.47 7.98
CA GLY A 392 -36.33 -12.12 6.70
C GLY A 392 -35.25 -11.76 5.69
N LYS A 393 -35.07 -12.59 4.65
CA LYS A 393 -34.17 -12.29 3.53
C LYS A 393 -34.73 -11.11 2.70
N GLN A 394 -36.03 -10.94 2.65
CA GLN A 394 -36.67 -9.86 1.91
C GLN A 394 -36.40 -8.52 2.58
N ASP A 395 -36.43 -8.46 3.92
CA ASP A 395 -36.11 -7.26 4.67
C ASP A 395 -34.67 -6.84 4.42
N LYS A 396 -33.75 -7.82 4.35
CA LYS A 396 -32.33 -7.57 4.03
C LYS A 396 -32.15 -6.90 2.66
N SER A 397 -32.96 -7.23 1.67
CA SER A 397 -32.88 -6.66 0.32
C SER A 397 -33.58 -5.31 0.18
N ARG A 398 -34.64 -5.07 0.97
CA ARG A 398 -35.48 -3.86 0.89
C ARG A 398 -35.04 -2.73 1.80
N LEU A 399 -34.49 -3.05 2.99
CA LEU A 399 -34.04 -2.06 3.95
C LEU A 399 -32.99 -1.10 3.36
N PRO A 400 -32.00 -1.53 2.54
CA PRO A 400 -31.06 -0.61 1.90
C PRO A 400 -31.74 0.46 1.04
N LEU A 401 -32.78 0.08 0.28
CA LEU A 401 -33.50 1.01 -0.59
C LEU A 401 -34.23 2.10 0.18
N LEU A 402 -34.72 1.78 1.39
CA LEU A 402 -35.34 2.77 2.28
C LEU A 402 -34.28 3.68 2.92
N LEU A 403 -33.17 3.10 3.33
CA LEU A 403 -32.09 3.85 3.94
C LEU A 403 -31.45 4.83 2.94
N GLU A 404 -31.26 4.44 1.68
CA GLU A 404 -30.71 5.27 0.61
C GLU A 404 -31.51 6.56 0.40
N LYS A 405 -32.83 6.49 0.54
CA LYS A 405 -33.71 7.64 0.39
C LYS A 405 -33.46 8.74 1.44
N TYR A 406 -33.00 8.37 2.64
CA TYR A 406 -32.84 9.29 3.77
C TYR A 406 -31.39 9.56 4.14
N TYR A 407 -30.45 8.71 3.70
CA TYR A 407 -29.04 8.76 4.04
C TYR A 407 -28.18 8.60 2.79
N SER A 408 -27.69 9.70 2.25
CA SER A 408 -26.91 9.73 0.99
C SER A 408 -25.55 9.02 1.06
N GLU A 409 -25.04 8.75 2.27
CA GLU A 409 -23.71 8.15 2.49
C GLU A 409 -23.73 6.64 2.73
N ILE A 410 -24.85 5.97 2.46
CA ILE A 410 -25.01 4.53 2.71
C ILE A 410 -24.23 3.68 1.71
N TYR A 411 -24.04 4.17 0.50
CA TYR A 411 -23.31 3.49 -0.55
C TYR A 411 -21.96 4.14 -0.79
N ASP A 412 -20.94 3.30 -1.01
CA ASP A 412 -19.66 3.75 -1.53
C ASP A 412 -19.78 4.12 -3.03
N GLN A 413 -18.72 4.69 -3.60
CA GLN A 413 -18.68 5.06 -5.03
C GLN A 413 -18.86 3.85 -5.98
N LYS A 414 -18.82 2.63 -5.47
CA LYS A 414 -18.99 1.37 -6.20
C LYS A 414 -20.39 0.77 -6.02
N GLY A 415 -21.26 1.43 -5.27
CA GLY A 415 -22.62 0.96 -4.99
C GLY A 415 -22.72 -0.12 -3.91
N ASN A 416 -21.69 -0.35 -3.09
CA ASN A 416 -21.75 -1.26 -1.95
C ASN A 416 -22.18 -0.52 -0.69
N LEU A 417 -22.89 -1.21 0.22
CA LEU A 417 -23.23 -0.64 1.53
C LEU A 417 -21.94 -0.26 2.28
N SER A 418 -21.84 1.03 2.59
CA SER A 418 -20.73 1.61 3.36
C SER A 418 -21.16 1.80 4.82
N ARG A 419 -20.34 1.34 5.77
CA ARG A 419 -20.52 1.50 7.22
C ARG A 419 -21.74 0.81 7.84
N ILE A 420 -22.61 0.16 7.05
CA ILE A 420 -23.82 -0.51 7.53
C ILE A 420 -23.79 -1.97 7.10
N SER A 421 -24.12 -2.89 8.00
CA SER A 421 -24.35 -4.30 7.70
C SER A 421 -25.79 -4.68 8.00
N ILE A 422 -26.40 -5.51 7.14
CA ILE A 422 -27.75 -6.02 7.35
C ILE A 422 -27.70 -7.54 7.40
N ILE A 423 -28.01 -8.10 8.56
CA ILE A 423 -27.97 -9.52 8.84
C ILE A 423 -29.41 -10.04 8.94
N SER A 424 -29.78 -11.05 8.14
CA SER A 424 -31.06 -11.73 8.28
C SER A 424 -30.94 -12.98 9.14
N THR A 425 -31.84 -13.15 10.08
CA THR A 425 -31.88 -14.33 10.96
C THR A 425 -32.50 -15.55 10.28
N ASN A 426 -33.24 -15.36 9.19
CA ASN A 426 -34.00 -16.39 8.44
C ASN A 426 -34.97 -17.24 9.28
N SER A 427 -35.34 -16.78 10.46
CA SER A 427 -36.25 -17.50 11.37
C SER A 427 -36.59 -16.66 12.59
N CYS A 428 -37.84 -16.73 13.03
CA CYS A 428 -38.31 -16.15 14.30
C CYS A 428 -37.69 -16.77 15.56
N THR A 429 -36.75 -17.71 15.45
CA THR A 429 -36.18 -18.36 16.64
C THR A 429 -35.07 -17.51 17.23
N ASN A 430 -35.19 -17.20 18.51
CA ASN A 430 -34.26 -16.42 19.31
C ASN A 430 -32.80 -16.97 19.29
N ILE A 431 -32.59 -18.26 18.96
CA ILE A 431 -31.28 -18.92 18.92
C ILE A 431 -30.39 -18.35 17.82
N LYS A 432 -30.92 -18.07 16.61
CA LYS A 432 -30.11 -17.51 15.52
C LYS A 432 -29.76 -16.04 15.75
N THR A 433 -30.71 -15.30 16.34
CA THR A 433 -30.45 -13.91 16.75
C THR A 433 -29.36 -13.86 17.83
N TYR A 434 -29.36 -14.81 18.76
CA TYR A 434 -28.33 -14.97 19.77
C TYR A 434 -26.94 -15.21 19.16
N ALA A 435 -26.84 -16.09 18.18
CA ALA A 435 -25.59 -16.33 17.45
C ALA A 435 -25.07 -15.07 16.75
N ASN A 436 -25.97 -14.26 16.18
CA ASN A 436 -25.63 -12.98 15.56
C ASN A 436 -25.19 -11.92 16.58
N LEU A 437 -25.78 -11.90 17.78
CA LEU A 437 -25.35 -11.03 18.87
C LEU A 437 -23.96 -11.44 19.39
N LYS A 438 -23.67 -12.72 19.48
CA LYS A 438 -22.34 -13.22 19.81
C LYS A 438 -21.29 -12.77 18.79
N TYR A 439 -21.67 -12.78 17.51
CA TYR A 439 -20.86 -12.25 16.42
C TYR A 439 -20.61 -10.73 16.53
N ILE A 440 -21.65 -9.95 16.84
CA ILE A 440 -21.55 -8.49 17.04
C ILE A 440 -20.63 -8.15 18.22
N ASN A 441 -20.65 -8.95 19.28
CA ASN A 441 -19.78 -8.77 20.43
C ASN A 441 -18.29 -8.94 20.08
N GLN A 442 -17.97 -9.84 19.16
CA GLN A 442 -16.61 -10.05 18.65
C GLN A 442 -16.14 -8.88 17.75
N THR A 443 -17.06 -8.09 17.20
CA THR A 443 -16.77 -6.99 16.27
C THR A 443 -16.62 -5.60 16.92
N TYR A 444 -16.61 -5.49 18.23
CA TYR A 444 -16.56 -4.21 18.96
C TYR A 444 -17.75 -3.25 18.69
N LEU A 445 -18.84 -3.74 18.10
CA LEU A 445 -20.06 -2.97 17.80
C LEU A 445 -21.10 -3.05 18.92
N ARG A 446 -20.64 -3.10 20.17
CA ARG A 446 -21.46 -3.45 21.35
C ARG A 446 -22.77 -2.70 21.49
N ASP A 447 -22.80 -1.42 21.10
CA ASP A 447 -23.95 -0.54 21.26
C ASP A 447 -24.53 -0.05 19.91
N ASN A 448 -23.91 -0.43 18.78
CA ASN A 448 -24.27 0.09 17.46
C ASN A 448 -25.02 -0.95 16.63
N PHE A 449 -26.12 -1.45 17.14
CA PHE A 449 -27.00 -2.34 16.39
C PHE A 449 -28.47 -2.07 16.67
N LEU A 450 -29.33 -2.42 15.69
CA LEU A 450 -30.78 -2.38 15.82
C LEU A 450 -31.39 -3.68 15.31
N MET A 451 -32.18 -4.32 16.14
CA MET A 451 -33.00 -5.45 15.75
C MET A 451 -34.36 -4.93 15.26
N ILE A 452 -34.71 -5.24 14.03
CA ILE A 452 -36.01 -4.92 13.43
C ILE A 452 -36.78 -6.22 13.36
N ARG A 453 -37.97 -6.24 13.96
CA ARG A 453 -38.81 -7.41 14.04
C ARG A 453 -40.25 -7.11 13.66
N ASP A 454 -40.90 -8.04 13.00
CA ASP A 454 -42.31 -8.00 12.67
C ASP A 454 -43.20 -7.96 13.91
N GLY A 455 -44.30 -7.26 13.84
CA GLY A 455 -45.23 -7.11 14.96
C GLY A 455 -46.05 -8.36 15.27
N ASP A 456 -46.26 -9.24 14.28
CA ASP A 456 -47.03 -10.50 14.38
C ASP A 456 -48.41 -10.35 15.05
N GLY A 457 -48.99 -9.15 15.00
CA GLY A 457 -50.28 -8.83 15.64
C GLY A 457 -50.21 -8.74 17.17
N LYS A 458 -49.02 -8.71 17.77
CA LYS A 458 -48.80 -8.59 19.22
C LYS A 458 -48.57 -7.14 19.63
N ASP A 459 -48.74 -6.86 20.92
CA ASP A 459 -48.36 -5.56 21.46
C ASP A 459 -46.85 -5.34 21.37
N ALA A 460 -46.45 -4.22 20.77
CA ALA A 460 -45.04 -3.91 20.46
C ALA A 460 -44.19 -3.72 21.73
N GLU A 461 -44.76 -3.12 22.77
CA GLU A 461 -44.03 -2.89 24.05
C GLU A 461 -43.86 -4.16 24.83
N GLU A 462 -44.88 -5.03 24.85
CA GLU A 462 -44.80 -6.32 25.50
C GLU A 462 -43.79 -7.23 24.81
N LEU A 463 -43.78 -7.25 23.48
CA LEU A 463 -42.85 -8.05 22.69
C LEU A 463 -41.40 -7.55 22.88
N ALA A 464 -41.17 -6.23 22.81
CA ALA A 464 -39.84 -5.65 23.06
C ALA A 464 -39.33 -5.93 24.46
N SER A 465 -40.17 -5.78 25.47
CA SER A 465 -39.84 -6.07 26.88
C SER A 465 -39.52 -7.54 27.11
N SER A 466 -40.26 -8.43 26.45
CA SER A 466 -40.00 -9.87 26.48
C SER A 466 -38.65 -10.22 25.88
N LEU A 467 -38.29 -9.62 24.74
CA LEU A 467 -36.98 -9.80 24.09
C LEU A 467 -35.83 -9.29 24.98
N CYS A 468 -35.95 -8.10 25.54
CA CYS A 468 -34.90 -7.55 26.42
C CYS A 468 -34.68 -8.48 27.65
N ARG A 469 -35.75 -8.94 28.29
CA ARG A 469 -35.66 -9.91 29.41
C ARG A 469 -35.02 -11.22 29.01
N TYR A 470 -35.36 -11.76 27.84
CA TYR A 470 -34.77 -12.99 27.34
C TYR A 470 -33.24 -12.85 27.17
N TYR A 471 -32.77 -11.77 26.51
CA TYR A 471 -31.33 -11.56 26.31
C TYR A 471 -30.59 -11.23 27.62
N GLU A 472 -31.24 -10.53 28.56
CA GLU A 472 -30.67 -10.29 29.88
C GLU A 472 -30.50 -11.60 30.68
N ALA A 473 -31.48 -12.48 30.63
CA ALA A 473 -31.40 -13.80 31.28
C ALA A 473 -30.24 -14.63 30.67
N ARG A 474 -30.14 -14.67 29.34
CA ARG A 474 -29.05 -15.37 28.64
C ARG A 474 -27.69 -14.80 28.96
N ASN A 475 -27.57 -13.50 29.10
CA ASN A 475 -26.31 -12.84 29.44
C ASN A 475 -25.82 -13.14 30.85
N ARG A 476 -26.73 -13.56 31.73
CA ARG A 476 -26.39 -14.05 33.10
C ARG A 476 -25.93 -15.50 33.12
N GLU A 477 -26.40 -16.32 32.18
CA GLU A 477 -26.10 -17.75 32.08
C GLU A 477 -24.81 -18.05 31.29
N ASP A 478 -24.38 -17.17 30.39
CA ASP A 478 -23.28 -17.40 29.45
C ASP A 478 -21.98 -16.74 29.94
N MET A 479 -20.85 -17.47 29.82
CA MET A 479 -19.52 -16.92 30.12
C MET A 479 -19.07 -15.86 29.13
N ASP A 480 -19.64 -15.85 27.94
CA ASP A 480 -19.37 -14.85 26.89
C ASP A 480 -20.22 -13.60 27.14
N ARG A 481 -19.60 -12.48 27.43
CA ARG A 481 -20.27 -11.18 27.62
C ARG A 481 -20.91 -10.72 26.30
N LEU A 482 -22.21 -10.96 26.14
CA LEU A 482 -22.99 -10.46 25.01
C LEU A 482 -23.18 -8.93 25.09
N PRO A 483 -23.42 -8.25 23.96
CA PRO A 483 -23.85 -6.87 23.99
C PRO A 483 -25.16 -6.75 24.79
N ARG A 484 -25.24 -5.69 25.59
CA ARG A 484 -26.46 -5.42 26.36
C ARG A 484 -27.57 -4.99 25.41
N VAL A 485 -28.64 -5.79 25.34
CA VAL A 485 -29.82 -5.46 24.55
C VAL A 485 -30.73 -4.57 25.40
N THR A 486 -30.87 -3.34 24.98
CA THR A 486 -31.76 -2.34 25.61
C THR A 486 -33.00 -2.12 24.74
N ARG A 487 -33.98 -1.37 25.26
CA ARG A 487 -35.17 -1.01 24.47
C ARG A 487 -34.83 -0.25 23.18
N GLU A 488 -33.76 0.54 23.20
CA GLU A 488 -33.27 1.30 22.04
C GLU A 488 -32.70 0.41 20.92
N ASN A 489 -32.28 -0.79 21.25
CA ASN A 489 -31.75 -1.75 20.27
C ASN A 489 -32.85 -2.61 19.63
N VAL A 490 -34.13 -2.42 19.97
CA VAL A 490 -35.24 -3.24 19.48
C VAL A 490 -36.32 -2.38 18.87
N LEU A 491 -36.55 -2.52 17.57
CA LEU A 491 -37.65 -1.91 16.84
C LEU A 491 -38.65 -2.98 16.45
N ILE A 492 -39.88 -2.92 17.04
CA ILE A 492 -41.01 -3.76 16.62
C ILE A 492 -41.81 -2.96 15.63
N LEU A 493 -42.08 -3.56 14.46
CA LEU A 493 -42.90 -2.92 13.44
C LEU A 493 -44.34 -2.80 13.87
N LYS A 494 -45.00 -1.68 13.52
CA LYS A 494 -46.39 -1.42 13.86
C LYS A 494 -47.37 -2.40 13.22
N TYR A 495 -47.05 -2.83 12.00
CA TYR A 495 -47.88 -3.76 11.24
C TYR A 495 -47.42 -5.20 11.44
N TYR A 496 -48.23 -6.13 10.99
CA TYR A 496 -47.98 -7.56 11.13
C TYR A 496 -46.64 -7.98 10.53
N SER A 497 -46.33 -7.45 9.35
CA SER A 497 -45.04 -7.67 8.69
C SER A 497 -44.52 -6.40 7.99
N PHE A 498 -43.26 -6.40 7.58
CA PHE A 498 -42.63 -5.30 6.87
C PHE A 498 -43.34 -4.97 5.54
N GLU A 499 -43.85 -5.99 4.83
CA GLU A 499 -44.57 -5.80 3.58
C GLU A 499 -45.85 -4.98 3.74
N ASN A 500 -46.48 -5.01 4.90
CA ASN A 500 -47.74 -4.28 5.14
C ASN A 500 -47.55 -2.75 5.06
N TYR A 501 -46.35 -2.23 5.20
CA TYR A 501 -46.07 -0.81 5.02
C TYR A 501 -46.19 -0.35 3.57
N PHE A 502 -46.11 -1.26 2.60
CA PHE A 502 -46.26 -0.98 1.17
C PHE A 502 -47.67 -1.13 0.66
N LEU A 503 -48.61 -1.57 1.50
CA LEU A 503 -50.03 -1.78 1.16
C LEU A 503 -50.88 -0.57 1.58
N ASP A 504 -50.48 0.64 1.17
CA ASP A 504 -51.32 1.84 1.32
C ASP A 504 -52.10 2.11 0.02
N PRO A 505 -53.45 1.93 -0.01
CA PRO A 505 -54.24 2.05 -1.22
C PRO A 505 -54.11 3.42 -1.87
N LYS A 506 -54.05 4.52 -1.09
CA LYS A 506 -53.92 5.89 -1.60
C LYS A 506 -52.61 6.11 -2.33
N ILE A 507 -51.51 5.57 -1.75
CA ILE A 507 -50.19 5.67 -2.37
C ILE A 507 -50.15 4.79 -3.63
N MET A 508 -50.67 3.56 -3.57
CA MET A 508 -50.71 2.63 -4.70
C MET A 508 -51.50 3.19 -5.89
N GLU A 509 -52.63 3.88 -5.66
CA GLU A 509 -53.38 4.59 -6.69
C GLU A 509 -52.53 5.73 -7.28
N LYS A 510 -51.95 6.56 -6.44
CA LYS A 510 -51.15 7.72 -6.87
C LYS A 510 -49.92 7.34 -7.73
N ILE A 511 -49.33 6.17 -7.50
CA ILE A 511 -48.18 5.66 -8.30
C ILE A 511 -48.60 4.72 -9.43
N GLY A 512 -49.93 4.53 -9.64
CA GLY A 512 -50.50 3.77 -10.76
C GLY A 512 -50.38 2.24 -10.63
N VAL A 513 -50.20 1.71 -9.43
CA VAL A 513 -50.19 0.25 -9.16
C VAL A 513 -51.59 -0.32 -9.14
N ILE A 514 -52.55 0.46 -8.69
CA ILE A 514 -54.00 0.16 -8.73
C ILE A 514 -54.74 1.29 -9.43
N LYS A 515 -55.95 1.02 -9.92
CA LYS A 515 -56.76 2.01 -10.61
C LYS A 515 -57.50 2.94 -9.65
N SER A 516 -57.93 2.41 -8.51
CA SER A 516 -58.61 3.15 -7.45
C SER A 516 -58.47 2.45 -6.10
N GLU A 517 -58.75 3.16 -5.00
CA GLU A 517 -58.81 2.56 -3.66
C GLU A 517 -59.87 1.44 -3.59
N ASP A 518 -61.02 1.61 -4.27
CA ASP A 518 -62.09 0.62 -4.29
C ASP A 518 -61.64 -0.69 -4.96
N ASP A 519 -60.93 -0.62 -6.09
CA ASP A 519 -60.30 -1.77 -6.74
C ASP A 519 -59.39 -2.55 -5.79
N PHE A 520 -58.64 -1.84 -4.95
CA PHE A 520 -57.78 -2.48 -3.97
C PHE A 520 -58.58 -3.31 -2.96
N TYR A 521 -59.62 -2.73 -2.40
CA TYR A 521 -60.45 -3.43 -1.41
C TYR A 521 -61.21 -4.60 -2.03
N GLU A 522 -61.67 -4.47 -3.26
CA GLU A 522 -62.33 -5.56 -4.00
C GLU A 522 -61.37 -6.74 -4.23
N ILE A 523 -60.14 -6.44 -4.69
CA ILE A 523 -59.10 -7.45 -4.90
C ILE A 523 -58.70 -8.08 -3.56
N LEU A 524 -58.54 -7.28 -2.52
CA LEU A 524 -58.18 -7.76 -1.18
C LEU A 524 -59.23 -8.71 -0.63
N LEU A 525 -60.54 -8.36 -0.71
CA LEU A 525 -61.63 -9.21 -0.26
C LEU A 525 -61.72 -10.50 -1.07
N LYS A 526 -61.51 -10.42 -2.38
CA LYS A 526 -61.47 -11.60 -3.25
C LYS A 526 -60.36 -12.55 -2.85
N LYS A 527 -59.15 -12.00 -2.64
CA LYS A 527 -57.98 -12.79 -2.23
C LYS A 527 -58.11 -13.30 -0.79
N TRP A 528 -58.71 -12.52 0.10
CA TRP A 528 -59.05 -12.96 1.44
C TRP A 528 -59.94 -14.19 1.41
N ASN A 529 -61.03 -14.18 0.67
CA ASN A 529 -61.95 -15.29 0.51
C ASN A 529 -61.30 -16.50 -0.19
N GLU A 530 -60.34 -16.28 -1.08
CA GLU A 530 -59.66 -17.34 -1.83
C GLU A 530 -58.58 -18.07 -1.01
N TYR A 531 -57.81 -17.34 -0.21
CA TYR A 531 -56.63 -17.89 0.44
C TYR A 531 -56.68 -17.94 1.97
N LEU A 532 -57.25 -16.91 2.62
CA LEU A 532 -57.16 -16.79 4.07
C LEU A 532 -58.18 -17.61 4.86
N TYR A 533 -59.31 -17.99 4.23
CA TYR A 533 -60.27 -18.85 4.90
C TYR A 533 -59.70 -20.24 5.25
N LYS A 534 -58.60 -20.65 4.61
CA LYS A 534 -57.90 -21.92 4.86
C LYS A 534 -56.91 -21.84 6.02
N LEU A 535 -56.56 -20.65 6.43
CA LEU A 535 -55.66 -20.44 7.55
C LEU A 535 -56.49 -20.58 8.83
N LYS A 536 -56.30 -21.68 9.56
CA LYS A 536 -56.80 -21.77 10.93
C LYS A 536 -56.06 -20.70 11.72
N SER A 537 -56.80 -19.65 12.11
CA SER A 537 -56.30 -18.67 13.08
C SER A 537 -55.91 -19.40 14.35
N GLY A 538 -54.61 -19.51 14.62
CA GLY A 538 -54.11 -19.92 15.92
C GLY A 538 -54.11 -18.75 16.86
#